data_5e618a6ab2852211db3faa149f8afce1
#
_entry.id   5e618a6ab2852211db3faa149f8afce1
#
_cell.length_a   1.000
_cell.length_b   1.000
_cell.length_c   1.000
_cell.angle_alpha   90.00
_cell.angle_beta   90.00
_cell.angle_gamma   90.00
#
_symmetry.space_group_name_H-M   'P 1'
#
loop_
_entity.id
_entity.type
_entity.pdbx_description
1 polymer ?
#
loop_
_entity_poly.entity_id
_entity_poly.type
_entity_poly.pdbx_seq_one_letter_code
_entity_poly.pdbx_strand_id
1 'polypeptide(L)'
;MRAKLALLALFLLASQARAEAKISEIKIALDGDRVLTSFTLRDAFDRRLSERVDSGLPTAILYRFELSRDRKRWWDQKLKTCTLEVVAMYDAVARAYTVHYKLDDKLIESRTVRERKALEGAMTTVDQLPVFSLAGLAAEGRLLVKVAAEMGSRTVLSFIPVTINTDWKESPKFRAPRQP
;
A
#
# COMPACT_ATOMS: atom_id res chain seq x y z
N MET A 1 -43.10 20.82 18.37
CA MET A 1 -42.86 19.71 17.43
C MET A 1 -41.74 19.98 16.40
N ARG A 2 -41.58 21.21 15.91
CA ARG A 2 -40.55 21.54 14.87
C ARG A 2 -39.09 21.41 15.34
N ALA A 3 -38.77 21.69 16.60
CA ALA A 3 -37.43 21.59 17.16
C ALA A 3 -36.92 20.12 17.32
N LYS A 4 -37.82 19.18 17.58
CA LYS A 4 -37.46 17.75 17.68
C LYS A 4 -37.17 17.09 16.33
N LEU A 5 -37.80 17.58 15.23
CA LEU A 5 -37.48 17.12 13.87
C LEU A 5 -36.11 17.60 13.39
N ALA A 6 -35.70 18.83 13.76
CA ALA A 6 -34.41 19.37 13.42
C ALA A 6 -33.26 18.62 14.12
N LEU A 7 -33.45 18.19 15.34
CA LEU A 7 -32.47 17.40 16.09
C LEU A 7 -32.30 15.98 15.51
N LEU A 8 -33.38 15.38 15.01
CA LEU A 8 -33.35 14.06 14.37
C LEU A 8 -32.66 14.10 13.00
N ALA A 9 -32.84 15.19 12.25
CA ALA A 9 -32.14 15.42 10.96
C ALA A 9 -30.63 15.64 11.15
N LEU A 10 -30.22 16.27 12.25
CA LEU A 10 -28.81 16.48 12.58
C LEU A 10 -28.10 15.17 12.97
N PHE A 11 -28.82 14.23 13.56
CA PHE A 11 -28.28 12.91 13.93
C PHE A 11 -28.14 11.95 12.72
N LEU A 12 -28.91 12.15 11.65
CA LEU A 12 -28.81 11.38 10.40
C LEU A 12 -27.63 11.84 9.49
N LEU A 13 -27.07 13.01 9.75
CA LEU A 13 -25.81 13.49 9.18
C LEU A 13 -24.58 12.94 9.91
N ALA A 14 -24.76 12.10 10.94
CA ALA A 14 -23.67 11.37 11.58
C ALA A 14 -23.04 10.43 10.57
N SER A 15 -22.15 11.03 9.76
CA SER A 15 -20.96 10.48 9.16
C SER A 15 -20.95 8.95 9.02
N GLN A 16 -21.21 8.49 7.86
CA GLN A 16 -20.54 7.28 7.40
C GLN A 16 -19.03 7.61 7.36
N ALA A 17 -18.37 7.58 8.51
CA ALA A 17 -16.92 7.62 8.59
C ALA A 17 -16.45 6.37 7.84
N ARG A 18 -16.21 6.52 6.54
CA ARG A 18 -15.62 5.47 5.71
C ARG A 18 -14.20 5.30 6.22
N ALA A 19 -13.87 4.10 6.68
CA ALA A 19 -12.50 3.80 7.07
C ALA A 19 -11.60 4.13 5.88
N GLU A 20 -10.67 5.05 6.09
CA GLU A 20 -9.67 5.41 5.09
C GLU A 20 -8.59 4.33 5.10
N ALA A 21 -8.18 3.87 3.91
CA ALA A 21 -7.14 2.87 3.80
C ALA A 21 -5.83 3.37 4.42
N LYS A 22 -5.17 2.53 5.23
CA LYS A 22 -3.98 2.91 6.00
C LYS A 22 -2.92 1.82 5.97
N ILE A 23 -1.67 2.22 5.78
CA ILE A 23 -0.52 1.34 5.99
C ILE A 23 -0.38 1.06 7.49
N SER A 24 -0.26 -0.22 7.86
CA SER A 24 0.03 -0.64 9.23
C SER A 24 1.44 -0.22 9.66
N GLU A 25 1.87 -0.65 10.86
CA GLU A 25 3.27 -0.53 11.26
C GLU A 25 4.18 -1.26 10.27
N ILE A 26 5.23 -0.57 9.81
CA ILE A 26 6.20 -1.12 8.88
C ILE A 26 7.31 -1.81 9.68
N LYS A 27 7.56 -3.08 9.38
CA LYS A 27 8.67 -3.85 9.93
C LYS A 27 9.81 -3.88 8.93
N ILE A 28 11.02 -3.66 9.39
CA ILE A 28 12.25 -3.74 8.60
C ILE A 28 13.11 -4.87 9.11
N ALA A 29 13.58 -5.71 8.19
CA ALA A 29 14.62 -6.67 8.42
C ALA A 29 15.78 -6.42 7.44
N LEU A 30 16.99 -6.79 7.82
CA LEU A 30 18.16 -6.69 6.97
C LEU A 30 18.68 -8.10 6.67
N ASP A 31 18.91 -8.38 5.40
CA ASP A 31 19.52 -9.62 4.92
C ASP A 31 20.73 -9.24 4.05
N GLY A 32 21.90 -9.22 4.69
CA GLY A 32 23.11 -8.65 4.09
C GLY A 32 22.92 -7.16 3.79
N ASP A 33 23.02 -6.79 2.53
CA ASP A 33 22.80 -5.43 2.03
C ASP A 33 21.33 -5.17 1.63
N ARG A 34 20.45 -6.18 1.68
CA ARG A 34 19.04 -6.05 1.30
C ARG A 34 18.19 -5.56 2.45
N VAL A 35 17.33 -4.59 2.16
CA VAL A 35 16.31 -4.08 3.09
C VAL A 35 15.00 -4.79 2.79
N LEU A 36 14.58 -5.66 3.70
CA LEU A 36 13.31 -6.38 3.64
C LEU A 36 12.24 -5.57 4.37
N THR A 37 11.08 -5.43 3.75
CA THR A 37 9.98 -4.63 4.30
C THR A 37 8.72 -5.49 4.41
N SER A 38 8.05 -5.42 5.57
CA SER A 38 6.75 -6.08 5.81
C SER A 38 5.75 -5.08 6.38
N PHE A 39 4.51 -5.11 5.86
CA PHE A 39 3.37 -4.32 6.35
C PHE A 39 2.06 -4.87 5.80
N THR A 40 0.94 -4.33 6.28
CA THR A 40 -0.40 -4.62 5.75
C THR A 40 -1.12 -3.30 5.44
N LEU A 41 -1.73 -3.21 4.28
CA LEU A 41 -2.66 -2.14 3.93
C LEU A 41 -4.05 -2.51 4.48
N ARG A 42 -4.51 -1.78 5.49
CA ARG A 42 -5.82 -1.98 6.14
C ARG A 42 -6.91 -1.17 5.45
N ASP A 43 -8.13 -1.65 5.53
CA ASP A 43 -9.34 -0.94 5.06
C ASP A 43 -9.33 -0.57 3.57
N ALA A 44 -8.43 -1.22 2.78
CA ALA A 44 -8.30 -0.99 1.34
C ALA A 44 -9.33 -1.79 0.53
N PHE A 45 -9.73 -2.98 1.02
CA PHE A 45 -10.59 -3.91 0.30
C PHE A 45 -12.07 -3.55 0.48
N ASP A 46 -12.44 -2.37 -0.01
CA ASP A 46 -13.82 -1.90 0.03
C ASP A 46 -14.68 -2.62 -1.03
N ARG A 47 -15.99 -2.36 -0.98
CA ARG A 47 -16.95 -2.94 -1.90
C ARG A 47 -16.60 -2.65 -3.36
N ARG A 48 -16.08 -1.46 -3.70
CA ARG A 48 -15.75 -1.07 -5.07
C ARG A 48 -14.55 -1.85 -5.61
N LEU A 49 -13.49 -1.98 -4.80
CA LEU A 49 -12.32 -2.77 -5.18
C LEU A 49 -12.73 -4.23 -5.41
N SER A 50 -13.55 -4.79 -4.52
CA SER A 50 -14.11 -6.14 -4.66
C SER A 50 -14.90 -6.32 -5.94
N GLU A 51 -15.87 -5.44 -6.22
CA GLU A 51 -16.71 -5.50 -7.41
C GLU A 51 -15.87 -5.39 -8.71
N ARG A 52 -14.82 -4.56 -8.73
CA ARG A 52 -13.92 -4.45 -9.88
C ARG A 52 -13.16 -5.75 -10.15
N VAL A 53 -12.56 -6.33 -9.11
CA VAL A 53 -11.85 -7.61 -9.28
C VAL A 53 -12.81 -8.71 -9.75
N ASP A 54 -13.99 -8.80 -9.15
CA ASP A 54 -15.00 -9.82 -9.49
C ASP A 54 -15.55 -9.67 -10.91
N SER A 55 -15.55 -8.48 -11.47
CA SER A 55 -15.94 -8.24 -12.86
C SER A 55 -14.91 -8.72 -13.89
N GLY A 56 -13.77 -9.28 -13.44
CA GLY A 56 -12.68 -9.72 -14.31
C GLY A 56 -11.79 -8.59 -14.82
N LEU A 57 -12.04 -7.35 -14.41
CA LEU A 57 -11.18 -6.23 -14.77
C LEU A 57 -9.88 -6.26 -13.95
N PRO A 58 -8.71 -6.07 -14.59
CA PRO A 58 -7.46 -5.92 -13.88
C PRO A 58 -7.57 -4.80 -12.85
N THR A 59 -7.26 -5.11 -11.61
CA THR A 59 -7.36 -4.18 -10.49
C THR A 59 -6.04 -4.16 -9.76
N ALA A 60 -5.42 -2.98 -9.66
CA ALA A 60 -4.09 -2.80 -9.11
C ALA A 60 -4.11 -1.99 -7.80
N ILE A 61 -3.18 -2.34 -6.91
CA ILE A 61 -2.70 -1.50 -5.82
C ILE A 61 -1.22 -1.22 -6.11
N LEU A 62 -0.85 0.05 -6.19
CA LEU A 62 0.53 0.48 -6.37
C LEU A 62 1.10 0.94 -5.03
N TYR A 63 2.12 0.26 -4.56
CA TYR A 63 2.89 0.66 -3.38
C TYR A 63 4.13 1.42 -3.80
N ARG A 64 4.32 2.61 -3.26
CA ARG A 64 5.53 3.42 -3.45
C ARG A 64 6.39 3.35 -2.21
N PHE A 65 7.66 3.06 -2.40
CA PHE A 65 8.67 3.00 -1.35
C PHE A 65 9.70 4.09 -1.56
N GLU A 66 10.13 4.69 -0.47
CA GLU A 66 11.22 5.66 -0.44
C GLU A 66 12.18 5.28 0.68
N LEU A 67 13.46 5.07 0.33
CA LEU A 67 14.54 4.96 1.29
C LEU A 67 15.11 6.35 1.54
N SER A 68 15.10 6.78 2.78
CA SER A 68 15.56 8.12 3.18
C SER A 68 16.58 8.03 4.30
N ARG A 69 17.49 9.03 4.34
CA ARG A 69 18.42 9.26 5.44
C ARG A 69 17.82 10.27 6.39
N ASP A 70 17.70 9.91 7.68
CA ASP A 70 17.29 10.80 8.76
C ASP A 70 18.34 11.91 8.98
N ARG A 71 17.92 13.16 8.84
CA ARG A 71 18.73 14.35 9.12
C ARG A 71 18.15 15.14 10.28
N LYS A 72 18.83 15.15 11.42
CA LYS A 72 18.36 15.77 12.69
C LYS A 72 17.92 17.25 12.60
N ARG A 73 18.37 18.01 11.59
CA ARG A 73 18.13 19.48 11.48
C ARG A 73 17.53 19.92 10.15
N TRP A 74 17.33 19.00 9.21
CA TRP A 74 16.86 19.26 7.84
C TRP A 74 15.86 18.19 7.44
N TRP A 75 15.22 18.41 6.32
CA TRP A 75 14.34 17.39 5.68
C TRP A 75 15.14 16.14 5.40
N ASP A 76 14.50 14.97 5.58
CA ASP A 76 15.11 13.68 5.26
C ASP A 76 15.66 13.69 3.84
N GLN A 77 16.83 13.11 3.66
CA GLN A 77 17.41 13.00 2.32
C GLN A 77 16.91 11.72 1.65
N LYS A 78 16.14 11.88 0.59
CA LYS A 78 15.76 10.77 -0.28
C LYS A 78 17.00 10.16 -0.95
N LEU A 79 17.16 8.84 -0.84
CA LEU A 79 18.28 8.08 -1.39
C LEU A 79 17.87 7.25 -2.60
N LYS A 80 16.78 6.46 -2.47
CA LYS A 80 16.25 5.57 -3.51
C LYS A 80 14.73 5.54 -3.44
N THR A 81 14.12 5.20 -4.56
CA THR A 81 12.69 4.88 -4.66
C THR A 81 12.52 3.52 -5.31
N CYS A 82 11.40 2.86 -5.03
CA CYS A 82 11.00 1.59 -5.62
C CYS A 82 9.48 1.54 -5.67
N THR A 83 8.92 0.82 -6.63
CA THR A 83 7.48 0.61 -6.76
C THR A 83 7.14 -0.87 -6.78
N LEU A 84 6.09 -1.27 -6.07
CA LEU A 84 5.49 -2.59 -6.16
C LEU A 84 4.06 -2.43 -6.69
N GLU A 85 3.78 -2.96 -7.87
CA GLU A 85 2.44 -3.06 -8.42
C GLU A 85 1.90 -4.47 -8.15
N VAL A 86 0.75 -4.55 -7.45
CA VAL A 86 0.03 -5.80 -7.20
C VAL A 86 -1.26 -5.76 -8.00
N VAL A 87 -1.35 -6.58 -9.06
CA VAL A 87 -2.48 -6.61 -9.98
C VAL A 87 -3.24 -7.90 -9.80
N ALA A 88 -4.53 -7.82 -9.51
CA ALA A 88 -5.42 -8.97 -9.44
C ALA A 88 -6.44 -8.95 -10.58
N MET A 89 -6.79 -10.14 -11.07
CA MET A 89 -7.82 -10.36 -12.09
C MET A 89 -8.54 -11.68 -11.81
N TYR A 90 -9.88 -11.69 -11.96
CA TYR A 90 -10.67 -12.90 -11.85
C TYR A 90 -10.75 -13.61 -13.19
N ASP A 91 -10.42 -14.90 -13.20
CA ASP A 91 -10.65 -15.81 -14.33
C ASP A 91 -11.93 -16.61 -14.10
N ALA A 92 -12.97 -16.29 -14.86
CA ALA A 92 -14.28 -16.92 -14.75
C ALA A 92 -14.26 -18.40 -15.18
N VAL A 93 -13.34 -18.80 -16.06
CA VAL A 93 -13.20 -20.19 -16.52
C VAL A 93 -12.53 -21.04 -15.44
N ALA A 94 -11.42 -20.56 -14.91
CA ALA A 94 -10.70 -21.22 -13.83
C ALA A 94 -11.39 -21.06 -12.46
N ARG A 95 -12.34 -20.14 -12.33
CA ARG A 95 -12.99 -19.73 -11.08
C ARG A 95 -11.97 -19.40 -9.99
N ALA A 96 -10.97 -18.62 -10.37
CA ALA A 96 -9.86 -18.28 -9.52
C ALA A 96 -9.38 -16.85 -9.82
N TYR A 97 -8.69 -16.26 -8.86
CA TYR A 97 -8.02 -14.97 -9.03
C TYR A 97 -6.54 -15.21 -9.32
N THR A 98 -6.00 -14.52 -10.31
CA THR A 98 -4.55 -14.45 -10.54
C THR A 98 -4.05 -13.12 -10.02
N VAL A 99 -3.01 -13.15 -9.18
CA VAL A 99 -2.38 -11.97 -8.60
C VAL A 99 -0.94 -11.92 -9.07
N HIS A 100 -0.57 -10.84 -9.75
CA HIS A 100 0.77 -10.58 -10.25
C HIS A 100 1.44 -9.50 -9.42
N TYR A 101 2.71 -9.74 -9.05
CA TYR A 101 3.54 -8.79 -8.31
C TYR A 101 4.66 -8.31 -9.23
N LYS A 102 4.73 -6.99 -9.44
CA LYS A 102 5.78 -6.37 -10.24
C LYS A 102 6.56 -5.38 -9.37
N LEU A 103 7.86 -5.55 -9.30
CA LEU A 103 8.78 -4.65 -8.61
C LEU A 103 9.56 -3.85 -9.66
N ASP A 104 9.42 -2.52 -9.66
CA ASP A 104 9.98 -1.63 -10.68
C ASP A 104 9.72 -2.17 -12.10
N ASP A 105 8.42 -2.43 -12.40
CA ASP A 105 7.89 -2.97 -13.66
C ASP A 105 8.33 -4.41 -14.02
N LYS A 106 9.15 -5.07 -13.19
CA LYS A 106 9.55 -6.46 -13.42
C LYS A 106 8.64 -7.41 -12.65
N LEU A 107 8.07 -8.38 -13.35
CA LEU A 107 7.31 -9.45 -12.72
C LEU A 107 8.23 -10.28 -11.81
N ILE A 108 7.94 -10.31 -10.51
CA ILE A 108 8.71 -11.06 -9.51
C ILE A 108 7.98 -12.30 -9.03
N GLU A 109 6.65 -12.29 -9.07
CA GLU A 109 5.83 -13.39 -8.60
C GLU A 109 4.43 -13.38 -9.23
N SER A 110 3.81 -14.57 -9.35
CA SER A 110 2.40 -14.73 -9.70
C SER A 110 1.79 -15.79 -8.79
N ARG A 111 0.61 -15.48 -8.23
CA ARG A 111 -0.14 -16.40 -7.36
C ARG A 111 -1.54 -16.61 -7.90
N THR A 112 -2.06 -17.83 -7.76
CA THR A 112 -3.47 -18.12 -8.02
C THR A 112 -4.16 -18.45 -6.71
N VAL A 113 -5.25 -17.73 -6.42
CA VAL A 113 -6.04 -17.91 -5.19
C VAL A 113 -7.53 -18.07 -5.56
N ARG A 114 -8.27 -18.85 -4.78
CA ARG A 114 -9.70 -19.09 -5.03
C ARG A 114 -10.60 -18.37 -4.04
N GLU A 115 -10.12 -18.17 -2.84
CA GLU A 115 -10.89 -17.57 -1.76
C GLU A 115 -10.68 -16.05 -1.72
N ARG A 116 -11.78 -15.31 -1.49
CA ARG A 116 -11.73 -13.85 -1.37
C ARG A 116 -10.78 -13.38 -0.27
N LYS A 117 -10.77 -14.04 0.89
CA LYS A 117 -9.87 -13.69 1.99
C LYS A 117 -8.40 -13.87 1.60
N ALA A 118 -8.08 -14.93 0.83
CA ALA A 118 -6.74 -15.15 0.31
C ALA A 118 -6.35 -14.09 -0.73
N LEU A 119 -7.31 -13.66 -1.59
CA LEU A 119 -7.12 -12.55 -2.51
C LEU A 119 -6.83 -11.23 -1.76
N GLU A 120 -7.64 -10.90 -0.77
CA GLU A 120 -7.43 -9.70 0.05
C GLU A 120 -6.04 -9.73 0.69
N GLY A 121 -5.65 -10.83 1.34
CA GLY A 121 -4.31 -11.00 1.90
C GLY A 121 -3.21 -10.86 0.85
N ALA A 122 -3.38 -11.46 -0.33
CA ALA A 122 -2.41 -11.39 -1.42
C ALA A 122 -2.24 -9.96 -1.95
N MET A 123 -3.30 -9.16 -1.99
CA MET A 123 -3.23 -7.80 -2.49
C MET A 123 -2.77 -6.78 -1.45
N THR A 124 -3.03 -7.03 -0.16
CA THR A 124 -2.85 -6.03 0.90
C THR A 124 -1.70 -6.32 1.85
N THR A 125 -1.16 -7.53 1.86
CA THR A 125 -0.05 -7.90 2.75
C THR A 125 1.24 -8.06 1.98
N VAL A 126 2.23 -7.28 2.36
CA VAL A 126 3.63 -7.40 1.90
C VAL A 126 4.43 -7.99 3.04
N ASP A 127 5.11 -9.09 2.77
CA ASP A 127 5.92 -9.78 3.79
C ASP A 127 7.33 -10.05 3.27
N GLN A 128 8.33 -9.56 4.02
CA GLN A 128 9.75 -9.71 3.77
C GLN A 128 10.18 -9.41 2.31
N LEU A 129 9.53 -8.43 1.68
CA LEU A 129 9.87 -8.03 0.32
C LEU A 129 11.22 -7.28 0.29
N PRO A 130 12.21 -7.71 -0.49
CA PRO A 130 13.48 -7.00 -0.67
C PRO A 130 13.29 -5.79 -1.57
N VAL A 131 13.00 -4.62 -0.99
CA VAL A 131 12.69 -3.39 -1.73
C VAL A 131 13.91 -2.57 -2.10
N PHE A 132 14.99 -2.65 -1.31
CA PHE A 132 16.22 -1.89 -1.56
C PHE A 132 17.47 -2.73 -1.32
N SER A 133 18.54 -2.44 -2.09
CA SER A 133 19.91 -2.83 -1.77
C SER A 133 20.67 -1.62 -1.27
N LEU A 134 21.41 -1.79 -0.18
CA LEU A 134 22.32 -0.80 0.41
C LEU A 134 23.72 -0.86 -0.21
N ALA A 135 23.98 -1.80 -1.15
CA ALA A 135 25.25 -1.89 -1.85
C ALA A 135 25.58 -0.56 -2.55
N GLY A 136 26.81 -0.11 -2.36
CA GLY A 136 27.30 1.14 -2.97
C GLY A 136 26.69 2.44 -2.39
N LEU A 137 25.84 2.33 -1.38
CA LEU A 137 25.38 3.51 -0.65
C LEU A 137 26.38 3.84 0.47
N ALA A 138 26.86 5.10 0.49
CA ALA A 138 27.51 5.65 1.68
C ALA A 138 26.45 5.77 2.80
N ALA A 139 26.14 4.64 3.45
CA ALA A 139 25.03 4.51 4.38
C ALA A 139 25.42 5.00 5.79
N GLU A 140 26.05 6.18 5.89
CA GLU A 140 26.29 6.83 7.17
C GLU A 140 24.99 7.40 7.71
N GLY A 141 24.76 7.20 9.03
CA GLY A 141 23.60 7.72 9.72
C GLY A 141 22.46 6.71 9.87
N ARG A 142 21.28 7.22 10.24
CA ARG A 142 20.07 6.43 10.37
C ARG A 142 19.26 6.51 9.07
N LEU A 143 18.76 5.37 8.68
CA LEU A 143 17.89 5.21 7.52
C LEU A 143 16.45 4.94 7.97
N LEU A 144 15.50 5.22 7.10
CA LEU A 144 14.10 4.83 7.25
C LEU A 144 13.51 4.54 5.87
N VAL A 145 12.48 3.70 5.86
CA VAL A 145 11.68 3.42 4.67
C VAL A 145 10.32 4.10 4.85
N LYS A 146 9.88 4.84 3.85
CA LYS A 146 8.53 5.39 3.77
C LYS A 146 7.74 4.58 2.76
N VAL A 147 6.47 4.32 3.07
CA VAL A 147 5.55 3.57 2.18
C VAL A 147 4.26 4.36 2.04
N ALA A 148 3.74 4.44 0.82
CA ALA A 148 2.39 4.90 0.51
C ALA A 148 1.75 3.94 -0.49
N ALA A 149 0.42 3.83 -0.47
CA ALA A 149 -0.34 3.03 -1.41
C ALA A 149 -1.26 3.91 -2.26
N GLU A 150 -1.36 3.58 -3.54
CA GLU A 150 -2.32 4.14 -4.48
C GLU A 150 -3.29 3.06 -4.92
N MET A 151 -4.59 3.33 -4.86
CA MET A 151 -5.64 2.38 -5.18
C MET A 151 -6.61 3.05 -6.14
N GLY A 152 -6.59 2.67 -7.39
CA GLY A 152 -7.58 3.08 -8.38
C GLY A 152 -7.92 4.58 -8.35
N SER A 153 -8.83 5.00 -9.19
CA SER A 153 -9.40 6.35 -9.19
C SER A 153 -10.89 6.32 -8.83
N ARG A 154 -11.35 7.32 -8.11
CA ARG A 154 -12.78 7.61 -7.96
C ARG A 154 -13.11 8.90 -8.71
N THR A 155 -14.29 8.98 -9.28
CA THR A 155 -14.77 10.21 -9.87
C THR A 155 -15.48 11.05 -8.80
N VAL A 156 -15.06 12.27 -8.63
CA VAL A 156 -15.71 13.28 -7.77
C VAL A 156 -16.45 14.25 -8.66
N LEU A 157 -17.65 14.67 -8.24
CA LEU A 157 -18.53 15.55 -9.04
C LEU A 157 -18.78 15.04 -10.47
N SER A 158 -18.85 13.69 -10.64
CA SER A 158 -19.15 12.99 -11.89
C SER A 158 -18.15 13.15 -13.03
N PHE A 159 -17.11 13.99 -12.91
CA PHE A 159 -16.16 14.23 -14.00
C PHE A 159 -14.70 14.46 -13.58
N ILE A 160 -14.40 14.55 -12.27
CA ILE A 160 -13.02 14.74 -11.78
C ILE A 160 -12.48 13.39 -11.29
N PRO A 161 -11.51 12.74 -11.98
CA PRO A 161 -10.87 11.54 -11.48
C PRO A 161 -9.92 11.92 -10.32
N VAL A 162 -10.10 11.31 -9.16
CA VAL A 162 -9.22 11.46 -7.99
C VAL A 162 -8.64 10.11 -7.66
N THR A 163 -7.32 10.00 -7.63
CA THR A 163 -6.62 8.80 -7.17
C THR A 163 -6.78 8.67 -5.66
N ILE A 164 -7.10 7.46 -5.20
CA ILE A 164 -7.19 7.17 -3.77
C ILE A 164 -5.79 6.81 -3.29
N ASN A 165 -5.20 7.68 -2.48
CA ASN A 165 -3.86 7.47 -1.91
C ASN A 165 -3.96 7.37 -0.40
N THR A 166 -3.04 6.60 0.22
CA THR A 166 -2.80 6.70 1.66
C THR A 166 -1.78 7.80 1.94
N ASP A 167 -1.77 8.27 3.19
CA ASP A 167 -0.64 9.03 3.69
C ASP A 167 0.64 8.19 3.69
N TRP A 168 1.79 8.87 3.63
CA TRP A 168 3.08 8.23 3.79
C TRP A 168 3.25 7.72 5.21
N LYS A 169 3.55 6.43 5.35
CA LYS A 169 3.89 5.80 6.62
C LYS A 169 5.40 5.61 6.70
N GLU A 170 6.01 5.97 7.82
CA GLU A 170 7.43 5.79 8.07
C GLU A 170 7.69 4.54 8.90
N SER A 171 8.78 3.83 8.59
CA SER A 171 9.29 2.71 9.39
C SER A 171 10.04 3.22 10.63
N PRO A 172 10.30 2.35 11.62
CA PRO A 172 11.35 2.58 12.58
C PRO A 172 12.68 2.87 11.89
N LYS A 173 13.50 3.73 12.51
CA LYS A 173 14.83 4.08 11.99
C LYS A 173 15.80 2.92 12.23
N PHE A 174 16.61 2.60 11.22
CA PHE A 174 17.60 1.53 11.28
C PHE A 174 18.97 2.03 10.80
N ARG A 175 20.01 1.23 10.96
CA ARG A 175 21.36 1.50 10.45
C ARG A 175 21.74 0.41 9.46
N ALA A 176 22.44 0.79 8.40
CA ALA A 176 23.06 -0.19 7.52
C ALA A 176 24.08 -1.04 8.29
N PRO A 177 24.20 -2.35 7.97
CA PRO A 177 25.32 -3.14 8.48
C PRO A 177 26.64 -2.48 8.09
N ARG A 178 27.63 -2.52 8.96
CA ARG A 178 28.98 -2.09 8.59
C ARG A 178 29.48 -3.08 7.54
N GLN A 179 29.82 -2.57 6.38
CA GLN A 179 30.56 -3.38 5.41
C GLN A 179 31.96 -3.62 5.98
N PRO A 180 32.47 -4.86 5.94
CA PRO A 180 33.82 -5.19 6.38
C PRO A 180 34.88 -4.48 5.54
#